data_4e57c9867a8025e0fa37c09893b9a9f0
#
_entry.id   4e57c9867a8025e0fa37c09893b9a9f0
#
_cell.length_a   1.000
_cell.length_b   1.000
_cell.length_c   1.000
_cell.angle_alpha   90.00
_cell.angle_beta   90.00
_cell.angle_gamma   90.00
#
_symmetry.space_group_name_H-M   'P 1'
#
loop_
_entity.id
_entity.type
_entity.pdbx_description
1 polymer ?
#
loop_
_entity_poly.entity_id
_entity_poly.type
_entity_poly.pdbx_seq_one_letter_code
_entity_poly.pdbx_strand_id
1 'polypeptide(L)'
;MKKSLFYRVKKMPPSAQIMLLFAVEGVFLQYITSINGFGLNLYATNMGATDSQIGIIQMVPNIVACAALLPLGILADHLKSTKTIPLLTLLMMCAGYAFLGSVPVLGERRMDLFFVSLAFTAGALAIYNAQWQAMFGAAVSLRQRNDVYAFRNQFMFVIGILAPVICGILMGRCHTADGKLLVLRSFFYLCAVCVLLQAAAIKKIPVEQQEEGKAPAEAGNASSRFSVSDLLEAITSVGKNKALRWFFVPVVFFYITWQLDWSMWYLGQVKYCKMSEMTLSICNGVFNIGQLAAVGMIAKVVRKKSPDFALIFAGIGLCFCPVIMILAPHLPWRTAGLLLLF
;
A
#
# COMPACT_ATOMS: atom_id res chain seq x y z
N MET A 1 -16.46 -26.65 27.41
CA MET A 1 -16.13 -25.22 27.29
C MET A 1 -15.01 -25.04 26.26
N LYS A 2 -15.29 -24.40 25.13
CA LYS A 2 -14.27 -24.11 24.10
C LYS A 2 -13.34 -23.02 24.67
N LYS A 3 -12.09 -23.38 24.98
CA LYS A 3 -11.07 -22.40 25.38
C LYS A 3 -10.96 -21.35 24.28
N SER A 4 -11.08 -20.07 24.62
CA SER A 4 -11.09 -18.96 23.66
C SER A 4 -9.86 -19.02 22.75
N LEU A 5 -10.01 -18.60 21.49
CA LEU A 5 -8.93 -18.54 20.48
C LEU A 5 -7.70 -17.83 21.05
N PHE A 6 -7.90 -16.78 21.83
CA PHE A 6 -6.86 -16.02 22.54
C PHE A 6 -6.03 -16.86 23.52
N TYR A 7 -6.63 -17.85 24.19
CA TYR A 7 -5.91 -18.74 25.10
C TYR A 7 -4.98 -19.69 24.33
N ARG A 8 -5.37 -20.11 23.13
CA ARG A 8 -4.53 -20.97 22.27
C ARG A 8 -3.33 -20.19 21.70
N VAL A 9 -3.55 -18.95 21.28
CA VAL A 9 -2.47 -18.08 20.77
C VAL A 9 -1.41 -17.81 21.85
N LYS A 10 -1.80 -17.60 23.11
CA LYS A 10 -0.87 -17.36 24.21
C LYS A 10 0.03 -18.57 24.54
N LYS A 11 -0.34 -19.78 24.11
CA LYS A 11 0.44 -21.03 24.29
C LYS A 11 1.33 -21.38 23.10
N MET A 12 1.27 -20.62 22.01
CA MET A 12 2.14 -20.84 20.85
C MET A 12 3.58 -20.39 21.15
N PRO A 13 4.60 -21.00 20.50
CA PRO A 13 5.96 -20.50 20.60
C PRO A 13 6.03 -19.02 20.12
N PRO A 14 6.93 -18.22 20.69
CA PRO A 14 7.02 -16.78 20.39
C PRO A 14 7.10 -16.46 18.89
N SER A 15 7.83 -17.25 18.13
CA SER A 15 7.95 -17.11 16.67
C SER A 15 6.60 -17.27 15.95
N ALA A 16 5.81 -18.26 16.34
CA ALA A 16 4.48 -18.48 15.75
C ALA A 16 3.50 -17.38 16.14
N GLN A 17 3.62 -16.81 17.35
CA GLN A 17 2.80 -15.65 17.76
C GLN A 17 3.12 -14.43 16.91
N ILE A 18 4.40 -14.14 16.65
CA ILE A 18 4.85 -13.04 15.79
C ILE A 18 4.33 -13.24 14.37
N MET A 19 4.48 -14.43 13.79
CA MET A 19 3.96 -14.75 12.45
C MET A 19 2.44 -14.50 12.34
N LEU A 20 1.68 -14.95 13.34
CA LEU A 20 0.23 -14.77 13.36
C LEU A 20 -0.17 -13.30 13.49
N LEU A 21 0.51 -12.53 14.36
CA LEU A 21 0.22 -11.10 14.54
C LEU A 21 0.50 -10.30 13.26
N PHE A 22 1.60 -10.58 12.57
CA PHE A 22 1.89 -9.95 11.28
C PHE A 22 0.94 -10.41 10.17
N ALA A 23 0.46 -11.66 10.19
CA ALA A 23 -0.55 -12.12 9.24
C ALA A 23 -1.88 -11.39 9.47
N VAL A 24 -2.32 -11.24 10.71
CA VAL A 24 -3.54 -10.50 11.08
C VAL A 24 -3.42 -9.01 10.70
N GLU A 25 -2.30 -8.38 11.01
CA GLU A 25 -1.99 -7.02 10.58
C GLU A 25 -2.05 -6.91 9.05
N GLY A 26 -1.42 -7.84 8.33
CA GLY A 26 -1.38 -7.87 6.87
C GLY A 26 -2.76 -8.04 6.23
N VAL A 27 -3.65 -8.84 6.82
CA VAL A 27 -5.04 -9.01 6.37
C VAL A 27 -5.78 -7.67 6.38
N PHE A 28 -5.69 -6.90 7.46
CA PHE A 28 -6.35 -5.60 7.56
C PHE A 28 -5.70 -4.56 6.63
N LEU A 29 -4.37 -4.53 6.56
CA LEU A 29 -3.65 -3.67 5.63
C LEU A 29 -4.05 -3.96 4.17
N GLN A 30 -4.12 -5.24 3.78
CA GLN A 30 -4.48 -5.61 2.42
C GLN A 30 -5.92 -5.24 2.06
N TYR A 31 -6.86 -5.37 3.00
CA TYR A 31 -8.22 -4.87 2.80
C TYR A 31 -8.21 -3.38 2.45
N ILE A 32 -7.49 -2.58 3.23
CA ILE A 32 -7.37 -1.13 3.05
C ILE A 32 -6.72 -0.81 1.69
N THR A 33 -5.58 -1.43 1.37
CA THR A 33 -4.87 -1.17 0.11
C THR A 33 -5.66 -1.60 -1.11
N SER A 34 -6.39 -2.72 -1.03
CA SER A 34 -7.23 -3.21 -2.12
C SER A 34 -8.43 -2.30 -2.38
N ILE A 35 -9.09 -1.81 -1.31
CA ILE A 35 -10.20 -0.86 -1.46
C ILE A 35 -9.69 0.50 -1.94
N ASN A 36 -8.51 0.96 -1.53
CA ASN A 36 -7.92 2.17 -2.10
C ASN A 36 -7.63 2.02 -3.59
N GLY A 37 -6.95 0.95 -3.99
CA GLY A 37 -6.58 0.72 -5.38
C GLY A 37 -7.79 0.61 -6.31
N PHE A 38 -8.81 -0.14 -5.89
CA PHE A 38 -10.03 -0.35 -6.66
C PHE A 38 -11.03 0.82 -6.52
N GLY A 39 -11.23 1.30 -5.30
CA GLY A 39 -12.39 2.13 -4.93
C GLY A 39 -12.18 3.63 -5.06
N LEU A 40 -10.97 4.19 -4.85
CA LEU A 40 -10.79 5.65 -4.82
C LEU A 40 -11.13 6.32 -6.15
N ASN A 41 -10.66 5.76 -7.27
CA ASN A 41 -10.97 6.29 -8.60
C ASN A 41 -12.45 6.15 -8.94
N LEU A 42 -13.06 5.00 -8.61
CA LEU A 42 -14.49 4.78 -8.80
C LEU A 42 -15.34 5.72 -7.93
N TYR A 43 -14.90 5.98 -6.70
CA TYR A 43 -15.58 6.90 -5.79
C TYR A 43 -15.57 8.34 -6.33
N ALA A 44 -14.39 8.81 -6.75
CA ALA A 44 -14.28 10.11 -7.40
C ALA A 44 -15.14 10.21 -8.67
N THR A 45 -15.10 9.20 -9.53
CA THR A 45 -15.91 9.15 -10.77
C THR A 45 -17.40 9.22 -10.47
N ASN A 46 -17.90 8.45 -9.49
CA ASN A 46 -19.32 8.48 -9.11
C ASN A 46 -19.73 9.78 -8.38
N MET A 47 -18.78 10.55 -7.85
CA MET A 47 -19.00 11.91 -7.34
C MET A 47 -18.96 12.97 -8.45
N GLY A 48 -18.64 12.61 -9.70
CA GLY A 48 -18.57 13.54 -10.82
C GLY A 48 -17.20 14.16 -11.03
N ALA A 49 -16.12 13.51 -10.62
CA ALA A 49 -14.76 13.98 -10.85
C ALA A 49 -14.44 14.09 -12.35
N THR A 50 -13.70 15.14 -12.73
CA THR A 50 -13.11 15.27 -14.05
C THR A 50 -11.90 14.35 -14.23
N ASP A 51 -11.48 14.10 -15.48
CA ASP A 51 -10.31 13.28 -15.77
C ASP A 51 -9.02 13.82 -15.14
N SER A 52 -8.87 15.14 -15.15
CA SER A 52 -7.76 15.83 -14.50
C SER A 52 -7.74 15.57 -12.99
N GLN A 53 -8.92 15.59 -12.35
CA GLN A 53 -9.04 15.28 -10.92
C GLN A 53 -8.70 13.81 -10.63
N ILE A 54 -9.13 12.89 -11.49
CA ILE A 54 -8.74 11.47 -11.37
C ILE A 54 -7.22 11.31 -11.50
N GLY A 55 -6.59 12.03 -12.44
CA GLY A 55 -5.14 12.03 -12.61
C GLY A 55 -4.36 12.48 -11.36
N ILE A 56 -4.92 13.39 -10.58
CA ILE A 56 -4.30 13.95 -9.37
C ILE A 56 -4.44 13.00 -8.15
N ILE A 57 -5.37 12.05 -8.15
CA ILE A 57 -5.65 11.19 -7.00
C ILE A 57 -4.38 10.51 -6.47
N GLN A 58 -3.52 10.01 -7.35
CA GLN A 58 -2.26 9.37 -6.94
C GLN A 58 -1.16 10.37 -6.55
N MET A 59 -1.26 11.61 -6.99
CA MET A 59 -0.27 12.64 -6.71
C MET A 59 -0.34 13.11 -5.24
N VAL A 60 -1.55 13.26 -4.68
CA VAL A 60 -1.74 13.75 -3.31
C VAL A 60 -1.04 12.89 -2.26
N PRO A 61 -1.22 11.54 -2.22
CA PRO A 61 -0.50 10.69 -1.28
C PRO A 61 1.02 10.78 -1.39
N ASN A 62 1.52 10.89 -2.62
CA ASN A 62 2.96 10.98 -2.87
C ASN A 62 3.57 12.30 -2.38
N ILE A 63 2.85 13.42 -2.57
CA ILE A 63 3.27 14.73 -2.03
C ILE A 63 3.29 14.67 -0.49
N VAL A 64 2.24 14.15 0.13
CA VAL A 64 2.15 14.02 1.59
C VAL A 64 3.28 13.13 2.12
N ALA A 65 3.53 11.99 1.47
CA ALA A 65 4.62 11.11 1.84
C ALA A 65 5.99 11.81 1.72
N CYS A 66 6.24 12.47 0.60
CA CYS A 66 7.50 13.19 0.36
C CYS A 66 7.76 14.28 1.43
N ALA A 67 6.72 15.05 1.77
CA ALA A 67 6.83 16.11 2.77
C ALA A 67 7.00 15.57 4.20
N ALA A 68 6.39 14.41 4.50
CA ALA A 68 6.34 13.89 5.87
C ALA A 68 7.44 12.87 6.19
N LEU A 69 7.91 12.08 5.21
CA LEU A 69 8.82 10.96 5.48
C LEU A 69 10.18 11.42 6.04
N LEU A 70 10.72 12.52 5.55
CA LEU A 70 12.00 13.04 6.03
C LEU A 70 11.92 13.53 7.49
N PRO A 71 10.98 14.44 7.86
CA PRO A 71 10.84 14.85 9.26
C PRO A 71 10.48 13.68 10.19
N LEU A 72 9.63 12.75 9.72
CA LEU A 72 9.23 11.61 10.53
C LEU A 72 10.33 10.55 10.65
N GLY A 73 11.21 10.41 9.65
CA GLY A 73 12.40 9.57 9.76
C GLY A 73 13.30 10.01 10.90
N ILE A 74 13.62 11.30 10.94
CA ILE A 74 14.43 11.88 12.01
C ILE A 74 13.73 11.80 13.37
N LEU A 75 12.42 12.09 13.39
CA LEU A 75 11.65 11.92 14.62
C LEU A 75 11.66 10.45 15.10
N ALA A 76 11.64 9.49 14.20
CA ALA A 76 11.68 8.06 14.52
C ALA A 76 12.97 7.67 15.26
N ASP A 77 14.11 8.26 14.88
CA ASP A 77 15.41 8.01 15.51
C ASP A 77 15.46 8.46 16.98
N HIS A 78 14.64 9.46 17.34
CA HIS A 78 14.53 9.97 18.72
C HIS A 78 13.45 9.27 19.55
N LEU A 79 12.64 8.40 18.94
CA LEU A 79 11.55 7.73 19.65
C LEU A 79 12.02 6.42 20.29
N LYS A 80 11.63 6.20 21.54
CA LYS A 80 11.93 4.96 22.28
C LYS A 80 11.32 3.68 21.67
N SER A 81 10.32 3.83 20.80
CA SER A 81 9.63 2.69 20.21
C SER A 81 9.35 2.91 18.72
N THR A 82 9.77 1.95 17.91
CA THR A 82 9.51 1.92 16.46
C THR A 82 8.01 1.77 16.10
N LYS A 83 7.14 1.51 17.09
CA LYS A 83 5.68 1.43 16.89
C LYS A 83 4.97 2.77 16.95
N THR A 84 5.59 3.80 17.51
CA THR A 84 4.89 5.08 17.81
C THR A 84 4.37 5.73 16.54
N ILE A 85 5.22 5.87 15.51
CA ILE A 85 4.81 6.48 14.24
C ILE A 85 3.79 5.60 13.50
N PRO A 86 3.99 4.29 13.32
CA PRO A 86 2.95 3.43 12.75
C PRO A 86 1.59 3.53 13.43
N LEU A 87 1.54 3.58 14.77
CA LEU A 87 0.27 3.72 15.50
C LEU A 87 -0.37 5.11 15.32
N LEU A 88 0.44 6.16 15.27
CA LEU A 88 -0.05 7.52 15.01
C LEU A 88 -0.63 7.63 13.59
N THR A 89 0.06 7.09 12.60
CA THR A 89 -0.43 7.08 11.20
C THR A 89 -1.71 6.26 11.05
N LEU A 90 -1.85 5.15 11.76
CA LEU A 90 -3.10 4.39 11.79
C LEU A 90 -4.24 5.19 12.41
N LEU A 91 -3.99 5.96 13.47
CA LEU A 91 -5.02 6.83 14.04
C LEU A 91 -5.48 7.90 13.03
N MET A 92 -4.52 8.52 12.33
CA MET A 92 -4.82 9.46 11.24
C MET A 92 -5.62 8.80 10.12
N MET A 93 -5.24 7.59 9.70
CA MET A 93 -5.97 6.82 8.70
C MET A 93 -7.39 6.50 9.15
N CYS A 94 -7.61 6.12 10.40
CA CYS A 94 -8.93 5.82 10.92
C CYS A 94 -9.86 7.04 10.81
N ALA A 95 -9.40 8.20 11.27
CA ALA A 95 -10.15 9.46 11.15
C ALA A 95 -10.38 9.83 9.66
N GLY A 96 -9.34 9.67 8.82
CA GLY A 96 -9.40 9.92 7.39
C GLY A 96 -10.42 9.05 6.66
N TYR A 97 -10.48 7.74 6.93
CA TYR A 97 -11.47 6.85 6.30
C TYR A 97 -12.90 7.11 6.79
N ALA A 98 -13.09 7.41 8.07
CA ALA A 98 -14.40 7.84 8.58
C ALA A 98 -14.87 9.13 7.90
N PHE A 99 -13.96 10.08 7.72
CA PHE A 99 -14.24 11.32 6.99
C PHE A 99 -14.51 11.05 5.50
N LEU A 100 -13.67 10.25 4.82
CA LEU A 100 -13.83 9.87 3.41
C LEU A 100 -15.19 9.23 3.14
N GLY A 101 -15.65 8.32 4.00
CA GLY A 101 -16.98 7.72 3.90
C GLY A 101 -18.12 8.73 4.02
N SER A 102 -17.88 9.89 4.65
CA SER A 102 -18.88 10.96 4.84
C SER A 102 -18.87 12.00 3.73
N VAL A 103 -17.81 12.10 2.93
CA VAL A 103 -17.61 13.16 1.91
C VAL A 103 -18.81 13.38 0.97
N PRO A 104 -19.48 12.34 0.40
CA PRO A 104 -20.57 12.56 -0.55
C PRO A 104 -21.78 13.30 0.02
N VAL A 105 -21.97 13.28 1.34
CA VAL A 105 -23.11 13.96 2.00
C VAL A 105 -22.78 15.38 2.45
N LEU A 106 -21.54 15.86 2.23
CA LEU A 106 -21.08 17.17 2.69
C LEU A 106 -21.31 18.31 1.67
N GLY A 107 -22.14 18.08 0.66
CA GLY A 107 -22.61 19.13 -0.25
C GLY A 107 -21.69 19.45 -1.43
N GLU A 108 -21.66 20.71 -1.86
CA GLU A 108 -21.01 21.14 -3.10
C GLU A 108 -19.49 21.00 -3.11
N ARG A 109 -18.83 21.14 -1.97
CA ARG A 109 -17.36 21.02 -1.84
C ARG A 109 -16.86 19.59 -1.69
N ARG A 110 -17.67 18.59 -2.06
CA ARG A 110 -17.34 17.18 -1.90
C ARG A 110 -15.99 16.77 -2.53
N MET A 111 -15.63 17.37 -3.68
CA MET A 111 -14.36 17.04 -4.34
C MET A 111 -13.14 17.59 -3.59
N ASP A 112 -13.21 18.83 -3.07
CA ASP A 112 -12.13 19.40 -2.27
C ASP A 112 -11.94 18.59 -0.98
N LEU A 113 -13.04 18.24 -0.31
CA LEU A 113 -13.02 17.41 0.90
C LEU A 113 -12.50 15.98 0.62
N PHE A 114 -12.79 15.44 -0.57
CA PHE A 114 -12.21 14.18 -1.01
C PHE A 114 -10.69 14.26 -1.09
N PHE A 115 -10.12 15.28 -1.73
CA PHE A 115 -8.67 15.46 -1.81
C PHE A 115 -8.03 15.68 -0.44
N VAL A 116 -8.67 16.44 0.44
CA VAL A 116 -8.21 16.56 1.85
C VAL A 116 -8.21 15.20 2.53
N SER A 117 -9.27 14.39 2.34
CA SER A 117 -9.34 13.05 2.94
C SER A 117 -8.26 12.11 2.42
N LEU A 118 -7.79 12.26 1.17
CA LEU A 118 -6.68 11.47 0.61
C LEU A 118 -5.38 11.69 1.37
N ALA A 119 -5.12 12.91 1.86
CA ALA A 119 -3.94 13.20 2.67
C ALA A 119 -3.92 12.37 3.96
N PHE A 120 -5.09 12.24 4.60
CA PHE A 120 -5.24 11.50 5.87
C PHE A 120 -5.45 10.00 5.69
N THR A 121 -5.80 9.53 4.50
CA THR A 121 -5.97 8.10 4.18
C THR A 121 -4.75 7.57 3.44
N ALA A 122 -4.68 7.79 2.13
CA ALA A 122 -3.63 7.24 1.29
C ALA A 122 -2.25 7.87 1.58
N GLY A 123 -2.20 9.16 1.97
CA GLY A 123 -0.97 9.81 2.41
C GLY A 123 -0.43 9.20 3.71
N ALA A 124 -1.28 9.04 4.72
CA ALA A 124 -0.88 8.38 5.96
C ALA A 124 -0.51 6.90 5.73
N LEU A 125 -1.18 6.20 4.79
CA LEU A 125 -0.82 4.84 4.40
C LEU A 125 0.59 4.75 3.79
N ALA A 126 0.99 5.73 2.97
CA ALA A 126 2.33 5.78 2.40
C ALA A 126 3.40 5.94 3.50
N ILE A 127 3.14 6.81 4.48
CA ILE A 127 4.01 6.97 5.65
C ILE A 127 4.06 5.68 6.48
N TYR A 128 2.90 5.07 6.73
CA TYR A 128 2.81 3.80 7.45
C TYR A 128 3.68 2.72 6.80
N ASN A 129 3.58 2.55 5.48
CA ASN A 129 4.33 1.53 4.75
C ASN A 129 5.85 1.70 4.89
N ALA A 130 6.34 2.93 4.89
CA ALA A 130 7.76 3.22 5.09
C ALA A 130 8.22 2.87 6.52
N GLN A 131 7.46 3.28 7.54
CA GLN A 131 7.78 3.05 8.94
C GLN A 131 7.55 1.59 9.37
N TRP A 132 6.63 0.89 8.70
CA TRP A 132 6.39 -0.53 8.93
C TRP A 132 7.65 -1.38 8.70
N GLN A 133 8.47 -1.04 7.71
CA GLN A 133 9.72 -1.76 7.42
C GLN A 133 10.69 -1.70 8.62
N ALA A 134 10.81 -0.54 9.24
CA ALA A 134 11.66 -0.36 10.42
C ALA A 134 11.12 -1.18 11.62
N MET A 135 9.80 -1.11 11.87
CA MET A 135 9.14 -1.90 12.92
C MET A 135 9.28 -3.40 12.68
N PHE A 136 9.08 -3.86 11.44
CA PHE A 136 9.25 -5.27 11.07
C PHE A 136 10.68 -5.74 11.28
N GLY A 137 11.65 -4.91 10.87
CA GLY A 137 13.07 -5.16 11.08
C GLY A 137 13.47 -5.27 12.55
N ALA A 138 12.84 -4.49 13.43
CA ALA A 138 13.07 -4.54 14.88
C ALA A 138 12.37 -5.73 15.57
N ALA A 139 11.20 -6.16 15.05
CA ALA A 139 10.42 -7.24 15.66
C ALA A 139 10.84 -8.64 15.22
N VAL A 140 11.46 -8.79 14.04
CA VAL A 140 11.74 -10.10 13.42
C VAL A 140 13.23 -10.25 13.13
N SER A 141 13.82 -11.34 13.63
CA SER A 141 15.23 -11.66 13.37
C SER A 141 15.49 -11.86 11.85
N LEU A 142 16.67 -11.48 11.37
CA LEU A 142 17.06 -11.58 9.96
C LEU A 142 16.78 -12.98 9.36
N ARG A 143 17.01 -14.02 10.14
CA ARG A 143 16.83 -15.42 9.71
C ARG A 143 15.37 -15.79 9.44
N GLN A 144 14.44 -15.16 10.16
CA GLN A 144 12.99 -15.47 10.09
C GLN A 144 12.20 -14.50 9.22
N ARG A 145 12.80 -13.38 8.78
CA ARG A 145 12.09 -12.33 8.03
C ARG A 145 11.38 -12.84 6.79
N ASN A 146 12.05 -13.67 6.00
CA ASN A 146 11.47 -14.20 4.78
C ASN A 146 10.26 -15.11 5.04
N ASP A 147 10.31 -15.92 6.08
CA ASP A 147 9.22 -16.84 6.42
C ASP A 147 8.01 -16.08 6.97
N VAL A 148 8.23 -15.11 7.86
CA VAL A 148 7.16 -14.25 8.40
C VAL A 148 6.52 -13.43 7.28
N TYR A 149 7.33 -12.85 6.38
CA TYR A 149 6.86 -12.05 5.26
C TYR A 149 6.06 -12.90 4.26
N ALA A 150 6.55 -14.09 3.92
CA ALA A 150 5.86 -15.02 3.02
C ALA A 150 4.52 -15.48 3.61
N PHE A 151 4.51 -15.85 4.89
CA PHE A 151 3.29 -16.26 5.59
C PHE A 151 2.25 -15.12 5.62
N ARG A 152 2.67 -13.90 5.98
CA ARG A 152 1.82 -12.71 5.95
C ARG A 152 1.20 -12.49 4.58
N ASN A 153 2.01 -12.52 3.51
CA ASN A 153 1.56 -12.25 2.15
C ASN A 153 0.55 -13.29 1.63
N GLN A 154 0.64 -14.55 2.04
CA GLN A 154 -0.37 -15.55 1.65
C GLN A 154 -1.78 -15.14 2.08
N PHE A 155 -1.95 -14.65 3.31
CA PHE A 155 -3.25 -14.16 3.79
C PHE A 155 -3.65 -12.83 3.12
N MET A 156 -2.67 -11.95 2.85
CA MET A 156 -2.92 -10.71 2.15
C MET A 156 -3.49 -10.95 0.75
N PHE A 157 -2.94 -11.87 -0.03
CA PHE A 157 -3.45 -12.15 -1.38
C PHE A 157 -4.89 -12.66 -1.37
N VAL A 158 -5.28 -13.47 -0.40
CA VAL A 158 -6.68 -13.92 -0.27
C VAL A 158 -7.62 -12.72 -0.10
N ILE A 159 -7.28 -11.78 0.76
CA ILE A 159 -8.08 -10.56 0.97
C ILE A 159 -8.01 -9.64 -0.25
N GLY A 160 -6.85 -9.56 -0.90
CA GLY A 160 -6.65 -8.81 -2.15
C GLY A 160 -7.57 -9.26 -3.29
N ILE A 161 -7.93 -10.54 -3.31
CA ILE A 161 -8.91 -11.08 -4.25
C ILE A 161 -10.34 -10.79 -3.77
N LEU A 162 -10.66 -11.15 -2.53
CA LEU A 162 -12.03 -11.12 -2.02
C LEU A 162 -12.61 -9.72 -1.91
N ALA A 163 -11.85 -8.76 -1.37
CA ALA A 163 -12.38 -7.42 -1.07
C ALA A 163 -12.83 -6.65 -2.33
N PRO A 164 -12.02 -6.51 -3.41
CA PRO A 164 -12.45 -5.86 -4.64
C PRO A 164 -13.58 -6.60 -5.34
N VAL A 165 -13.54 -7.95 -5.37
CA VAL A 165 -14.57 -8.75 -6.04
C VAL A 165 -15.93 -8.59 -5.35
N ILE A 166 -15.99 -8.65 -4.02
CA ILE A 166 -17.23 -8.43 -3.28
C ILE A 166 -17.73 -7.01 -3.51
N CYS A 167 -16.85 -6.00 -3.43
CA CYS A 167 -17.21 -4.62 -3.70
C CYS A 167 -17.77 -4.43 -5.12
N GLY A 168 -17.11 -4.98 -6.14
CA GLY A 168 -17.55 -4.89 -7.53
C GLY A 168 -18.87 -5.58 -7.81
N ILE A 169 -19.12 -6.76 -7.21
CA ILE A 169 -20.41 -7.47 -7.31
C ILE A 169 -21.53 -6.61 -6.69
N LEU A 170 -21.30 -6.02 -5.51
CA LEU A 170 -22.31 -5.18 -4.86
C LEU A 170 -22.59 -3.91 -5.66
N MET A 171 -21.54 -3.26 -6.21
CA MET A 171 -21.69 -2.10 -7.09
C MET A 171 -22.43 -2.45 -8.39
N GLY A 172 -22.15 -3.61 -8.97
CA GLY A 172 -22.80 -4.09 -10.19
C GLY A 172 -24.31 -4.34 -10.03
N ARG A 173 -24.80 -4.51 -8.80
CA ARG A 173 -26.24 -4.60 -8.48
C ARG A 173 -26.90 -3.22 -8.34
N CYS A 174 -26.14 -2.15 -8.23
CA CYS A 174 -26.66 -0.81 -8.10
C CYS A 174 -26.76 -0.13 -9.46
N HIS A 175 -27.96 0.34 -9.82
CA HIS A 175 -28.22 0.99 -11.10
C HIS A 175 -28.02 2.51 -11.06
N THR A 176 -27.94 3.11 -9.86
CA THR A 176 -27.78 4.55 -9.66
C THR A 176 -26.38 4.87 -9.11
N ALA A 177 -25.86 6.06 -9.43
CA ALA A 177 -24.59 6.55 -8.91
C ALA A 177 -24.61 6.63 -7.36
N ASP A 178 -25.74 7.08 -6.79
CA ASP A 178 -25.89 7.17 -5.33
C ASP A 178 -25.86 5.80 -4.67
N GLY A 179 -26.45 4.76 -5.29
CA GLY A 179 -26.34 3.38 -4.81
C GLY A 179 -24.90 2.89 -4.80
N LYS A 180 -24.14 3.15 -5.87
CA LYS A 180 -22.72 2.80 -5.95
C LYS A 180 -21.87 3.56 -4.93
N LEU A 181 -22.17 4.85 -4.73
CA LEU A 181 -21.54 5.66 -3.68
C LEU A 181 -21.83 5.09 -2.28
N LEU A 182 -23.05 4.65 -2.01
CA LEU A 182 -23.41 4.03 -0.72
C LEU A 182 -22.60 2.76 -0.45
N VAL A 183 -22.44 1.90 -1.46
CA VAL A 183 -21.58 0.70 -1.35
C VAL A 183 -20.15 1.11 -1.01
N LEU A 184 -19.54 2.01 -1.78
CA LEU A 184 -18.16 2.42 -1.55
C LEU A 184 -17.97 3.10 -0.19
N ARG A 185 -18.93 3.94 0.25
CA ARG A 185 -18.94 4.54 1.60
C ARG A 185 -18.88 3.48 2.69
N SER A 186 -19.69 2.42 2.55
CA SER A 186 -19.73 1.30 3.51
C SER A 186 -18.37 0.60 3.58
N PHE A 187 -17.69 0.41 2.44
CA PHE A 187 -16.36 -0.17 2.39
C PHE A 187 -15.30 0.75 3.01
N PHE A 188 -15.39 2.07 2.83
CA PHE A 188 -14.49 3.02 3.50
C PHE A 188 -14.71 3.11 5.01
N TYR A 189 -15.96 3.04 5.50
CA TYR A 189 -16.21 2.90 6.94
C TYR A 189 -15.65 1.59 7.49
N LEU A 190 -15.76 0.49 6.73
CA LEU A 190 -15.12 -0.76 7.12
C LEU A 190 -13.58 -0.65 7.11
N CYS A 191 -12.98 0.15 6.21
CA CYS A 191 -11.55 0.48 6.30
C CYS A 191 -11.19 1.13 7.65
N ALA A 192 -11.99 2.08 8.14
CA ALA A 192 -11.75 2.69 9.45
C ALA A 192 -11.76 1.65 10.59
N VAL A 193 -12.70 0.71 10.55
CA VAL A 193 -12.75 -0.41 11.53
C VAL A 193 -11.52 -1.32 11.38
N CYS A 194 -11.14 -1.67 10.14
CA CYS A 194 -9.96 -2.49 9.87
C CYS A 194 -8.67 -1.82 10.39
N VAL A 195 -8.54 -0.49 10.24
CA VAL A 195 -7.41 0.27 10.78
C VAL A 195 -7.32 0.16 12.31
N LEU A 196 -8.44 0.24 13.02
CA LEU A 196 -8.45 0.06 14.48
C LEU A 196 -8.01 -1.35 14.88
N LEU A 197 -8.49 -2.37 14.17
CA LEU A 197 -8.11 -3.76 14.41
C LEU A 197 -6.63 -3.99 14.09
N GLN A 198 -6.12 -3.37 13.03
CA GLN A 198 -4.70 -3.37 12.66
C GLN A 198 -3.85 -2.73 13.77
N ALA A 199 -4.25 -1.57 14.30
CA ALA A 199 -3.57 -0.92 15.40
C ALA A 199 -3.55 -1.79 16.66
N ALA A 200 -4.65 -2.50 16.95
CA ALA A 200 -4.72 -3.46 18.07
C ALA A 200 -3.78 -4.66 17.87
N ALA A 201 -3.59 -5.13 16.65
CA ALA A 201 -2.63 -6.18 16.31
C ALA A 201 -1.18 -5.69 16.52
N ILE A 202 -0.85 -4.50 16.01
CA ILE A 202 0.50 -3.90 16.12
C ILE A 202 0.89 -3.67 17.59
N LYS A 203 -0.04 -3.20 18.43
CA LYS A 203 0.24 -3.04 19.86
C LYS A 203 0.72 -4.33 20.51
N LYS A 204 0.24 -5.49 20.06
CA LYS A 204 0.57 -6.81 20.61
C LYS A 204 1.87 -7.41 20.04
N ILE A 205 2.41 -6.91 18.92
CA ILE A 205 3.67 -7.39 18.38
C ILE A 205 4.79 -7.08 19.39
N PRO A 206 5.58 -8.05 19.87
CA PRO A 206 6.73 -7.77 20.70
C PRO A 206 7.79 -7.07 19.85
N VAL A 207 8.19 -5.89 20.26
CA VAL A 207 9.33 -5.16 19.71
C VAL A 207 10.25 -4.88 20.87
N GLU A 208 11.48 -5.27 20.78
CA GLU A 208 12.49 -4.92 21.76
C GLU A 208 12.59 -3.39 21.79
N GLN A 209 12.43 -2.81 22.98
CA GLN A 209 12.73 -1.40 23.17
C GLN A 209 14.22 -1.21 22.89
N GLN A 210 14.56 -0.25 22.05
CA GLN A 210 15.94 0.14 21.89
C GLN A 210 16.44 0.57 23.27
N GLU A 211 17.35 -0.23 23.85
CA GLU A 211 18.03 0.16 25.08
C GLU A 211 18.74 1.49 24.82
N GLU A 212 18.51 2.45 25.70
CA GLU A 212 19.22 3.72 25.73
C GLU A 212 20.72 3.40 25.82
N GLY A 213 21.43 3.40 24.70
CA GLY A 213 22.88 3.18 24.71
C GLY A 213 23.48 2.36 23.59
N LYS A 214 22.69 1.72 22.74
CA LYS A 214 23.21 1.05 21.53
C LYS A 214 22.85 1.84 20.27
N ALA A 215 23.20 3.13 20.23
CA ALA A 215 23.50 3.77 18.96
C ALA A 215 24.74 3.07 18.37
N PRO A 216 24.83 2.83 17.03
CA PRO A 216 26.07 2.43 16.41
C PRO A 216 27.18 3.40 16.88
N ALA A 217 28.28 2.87 17.38
CA ALA A 217 29.36 3.61 18.05
C ALA A 217 30.12 4.64 17.17
N GLU A 218 29.48 5.16 16.12
CA GLU A 218 30.04 6.18 15.22
C GLU A 218 29.18 7.45 15.06
N ALA A 219 28.02 7.54 15.73
CA ALA A 219 27.29 8.80 15.81
C ALA A 219 27.80 9.59 17.01
N GLY A 220 28.90 10.30 16.81
CA GLY A 220 29.43 11.24 17.79
C GLY A 220 28.36 12.24 18.23
N ASN A 221 28.30 12.46 19.54
CA ASN A 221 27.64 13.57 20.26
C ASN A 221 26.53 14.33 19.51
N ALA A 222 25.43 13.70 19.21
CA ALA A 222 24.31 14.37 18.55
C ALA A 222 23.13 14.50 19.50
N SER A 223 23.23 15.40 20.47
CA SER A 223 22.09 16.18 20.96
C SER A 223 21.72 17.25 19.91
N SER A 224 21.77 16.91 18.61
CA SER A 224 21.51 17.88 17.56
C SER A 224 20.01 17.96 17.26
N ARG A 225 19.46 19.15 17.57
CA ARG A 225 18.20 19.61 16.99
C ARG A 225 18.25 19.37 15.48
N PHE A 226 17.17 18.79 14.91
CA PHE A 226 17.02 18.69 13.47
C PHE A 226 17.42 19.99 12.80
N SER A 227 18.44 19.96 11.96
CA SER A 227 18.85 21.09 11.15
C SER A 227 18.57 20.78 9.67
N VAL A 228 18.07 21.77 8.95
CA VAL A 228 17.94 21.70 7.48
C VAL A 228 19.29 21.43 6.83
N SER A 229 20.40 21.82 7.49
CA SER A 229 21.76 21.53 7.04
C SER A 229 22.05 20.02 6.98
N ASP A 230 21.57 19.23 7.96
CA ASP A 230 21.80 17.77 8.01
C ASP A 230 21.09 17.08 6.85
N LEU A 231 19.90 17.59 6.49
CA LEU A 231 19.17 17.13 5.33
C LEU A 231 19.90 17.44 4.01
N LEU A 232 20.39 18.67 3.88
CA LEU A 232 21.16 19.09 2.69
C LEU A 232 22.49 18.32 2.60
N GLU A 233 23.13 18.04 3.73
CA GLU A 233 24.33 17.22 3.78
C GLU A 233 24.06 15.77 3.37
N ALA A 234 22.96 15.17 3.83
CA ALA A 234 22.53 13.83 3.41
C ALA A 234 22.29 13.77 1.89
N ILE A 235 21.56 14.73 1.33
CA ILE A 235 21.29 14.82 -0.11
C ILE A 235 22.60 15.04 -0.90
N THR A 236 23.47 15.92 -0.44
CA THR A 236 24.74 16.19 -1.11
C THR A 236 25.72 15.01 -1.00
N SER A 237 25.68 14.24 0.08
CA SER A 237 26.50 13.04 0.25
C SER A 237 26.11 11.95 -0.78
N VAL A 238 24.81 11.78 -1.05
CA VAL A 238 24.32 10.90 -2.13
C VAL A 238 24.85 11.38 -3.48
N GLY A 239 24.81 12.69 -3.76
CA GLY A 239 25.33 13.27 -5.00
C GLY A 239 26.85 13.10 -5.18
N LYS A 240 27.63 13.10 -4.09
CA LYS A 240 29.09 12.91 -4.09
C LYS A 240 29.49 11.44 -4.26
N ASN A 241 28.68 10.49 -3.76
CA ASN A 241 28.99 9.07 -3.87
C ASN A 241 28.58 8.52 -5.24
N LYS A 242 29.56 8.18 -6.07
CA LYS A 242 29.36 7.67 -7.44
C LYS A 242 28.49 6.40 -7.46
N ALA A 243 28.68 5.47 -6.54
CA ALA A 243 27.89 4.22 -6.49
C ALA A 243 26.42 4.49 -6.16
N LEU A 244 26.14 5.34 -5.15
CA LEU A 244 24.77 5.74 -4.81
C LEU A 244 24.09 6.48 -5.97
N ARG A 245 24.78 7.39 -6.63
CA ARG A 245 24.25 8.13 -7.78
C ARG A 245 23.84 7.19 -8.92
N TRP A 246 24.70 6.23 -9.29
CA TRP A 246 24.40 5.26 -10.32
C TRP A 246 23.28 4.28 -9.93
N PHE A 247 23.04 4.08 -8.64
CA PHE A 247 21.89 3.33 -8.15
C PHE A 247 20.61 4.17 -8.19
N PHE A 248 20.65 5.42 -7.69
CA PHE A 248 19.45 6.26 -7.58
C PHE A 248 18.90 6.73 -8.92
N VAL A 249 19.74 7.01 -9.91
CA VAL A 249 19.27 7.50 -11.23
C VAL A 249 18.29 6.52 -11.88
N PRO A 250 18.61 5.24 -12.11
CA PRO A 250 17.65 4.30 -12.70
C PRO A 250 16.43 4.06 -11.78
N VAL A 251 16.59 4.08 -10.47
CA VAL A 251 15.48 3.94 -9.53
C VAL A 251 14.50 5.10 -9.65
N VAL A 252 14.98 6.34 -9.75
CA VAL A 252 14.12 7.52 -9.93
C VAL A 252 13.37 7.44 -11.26
N PHE A 253 14.04 7.08 -12.38
CA PHE A 253 13.39 6.89 -13.67
C PHE A 253 12.34 5.80 -13.62
N PHE A 254 12.63 4.67 -12.98
CA PHE A 254 11.66 3.58 -12.80
C PHE A 254 10.43 4.05 -12.04
N TYR A 255 10.60 4.76 -10.92
CA TYR A 255 9.47 5.25 -10.12
C TYR A 255 8.66 6.33 -10.84
N ILE A 256 9.29 7.24 -11.60
CA ILE A 256 8.57 8.23 -12.41
C ILE A 256 7.68 7.51 -13.42
N THR A 257 8.23 6.55 -14.18
CA THR A 257 7.49 5.78 -15.18
C THR A 257 6.35 4.98 -14.54
N TRP A 258 6.63 4.30 -13.42
CA TRP A 258 5.66 3.52 -12.68
C TRP A 258 4.49 4.33 -12.15
N GLN A 259 4.74 5.54 -11.63
CA GLN A 259 3.69 6.39 -11.07
C GLN A 259 2.84 7.09 -12.12
N LEU A 260 3.40 7.43 -13.28
CA LEU A 260 2.64 8.01 -14.38
C LEU A 260 1.58 7.06 -14.93
N ASP A 261 1.82 5.77 -14.86
CA ASP A 261 1.00 4.74 -15.49
C ASP A 261 -0.32 4.46 -14.73
N TRP A 262 -0.32 4.53 -13.41
CA TRP A 262 -1.46 4.10 -12.58
C TRP A 262 -2.79 4.82 -12.87
N SER A 263 -2.77 6.13 -12.99
CA SER A 263 -3.98 6.91 -13.29
C SER A 263 -4.45 6.69 -14.73
N MET A 264 -3.50 6.55 -15.66
CA MET A 264 -3.81 6.28 -17.07
C MET A 264 -4.39 4.88 -17.28
N TRP A 265 -3.95 3.90 -16.51
CA TRP A 265 -4.51 2.56 -16.50
C TRP A 265 -5.99 2.57 -16.22
N TYR A 266 -6.42 3.20 -15.13
CA TYR A 266 -7.83 3.28 -14.79
C TYR A 266 -8.66 3.98 -15.87
N LEU A 267 -8.19 5.12 -16.38
CA LEU A 267 -8.86 5.84 -17.47
C LEU A 267 -8.91 4.99 -18.75
N GLY A 268 -7.84 4.29 -19.06
CA GLY A 268 -7.78 3.34 -20.18
C GLY A 268 -8.82 2.23 -20.06
N GLN A 269 -8.92 1.60 -18.90
CA GLN A 269 -9.89 0.54 -18.65
C GLN A 269 -11.34 1.03 -18.73
N VAL A 270 -11.65 2.18 -18.13
CA VAL A 270 -13.02 2.69 -18.05
C VAL A 270 -13.46 3.36 -19.35
N LYS A 271 -12.64 4.24 -19.94
CA LYS A 271 -13.03 5.04 -21.11
C LYS A 271 -12.79 4.33 -22.44
N TYR A 272 -11.61 3.74 -22.62
CA TYR A 272 -11.27 3.11 -23.89
C TYR A 272 -11.77 1.67 -23.99
N CYS A 273 -11.60 0.87 -22.94
CA CYS A 273 -12.07 -0.50 -22.92
C CYS A 273 -13.52 -0.63 -22.44
N LYS A 274 -14.14 0.44 -21.92
CA LYS A 274 -15.52 0.50 -21.44
C LYS A 274 -15.84 -0.63 -20.43
N MET A 275 -14.90 -0.91 -19.52
CA MET A 275 -15.08 -1.94 -18.52
C MET A 275 -16.09 -1.50 -17.46
N SER A 276 -16.99 -2.43 -17.10
CA SER A 276 -17.88 -2.24 -15.96
C SER A 276 -17.12 -2.41 -14.64
N GLU A 277 -17.70 -1.91 -13.54
CA GLU A 277 -17.12 -2.05 -12.20
C GLU A 277 -16.90 -3.52 -11.81
N MET A 278 -17.81 -4.39 -12.24
CA MET A 278 -17.68 -5.84 -12.02
C MET A 278 -16.48 -6.40 -12.79
N THR A 279 -16.28 -5.99 -14.05
CA THR A 279 -15.13 -6.42 -14.86
C THR A 279 -13.82 -5.93 -14.24
N LEU A 280 -13.76 -4.67 -13.80
CA LEU A 280 -12.60 -4.12 -13.10
C LEU A 280 -12.26 -4.90 -11.84
N SER A 281 -13.26 -5.27 -11.04
CA SER A 281 -13.06 -6.04 -9.81
C SER A 281 -12.55 -7.46 -10.09
N ILE A 282 -13.04 -8.10 -11.15
CA ILE A 282 -12.56 -9.41 -11.60
C ILE A 282 -11.11 -9.30 -12.08
N CYS A 283 -10.75 -8.27 -12.84
CA CYS A 283 -9.37 -8.02 -13.26
C CYS A 283 -8.43 -7.89 -12.05
N ASN A 284 -8.82 -7.12 -11.04
CA ASN A 284 -8.05 -7.03 -9.79
C ASN A 284 -7.92 -8.38 -9.08
N GLY A 285 -8.96 -9.20 -9.08
CA GLY A 285 -8.93 -10.56 -8.53
C GLY A 285 -7.93 -11.45 -9.27
N VAL A 286 -7.98 -11.46 -10.60
CA VAL A 286 -7.06 -12.22 -11.46
C VAL A 286 -5.61 -11.75 -11.26
N PHE A 287 -5.38 -10.44 -11.16
CA PHE A 287 -4.07 -9.89 -10.87
C PHE A 287 -3.49 -10.42 -9.54
N ASN A 288 -4.27 -10.42 -8.47
CA ASN A 288 -3.83 -10.97 -7.18
C ASN A 288 -3.59 -12.49 -7.24
N ILE A 289 -4.37 -13.24 -8.01
CA ILE A 289 -4.14 -14.67 -8.25
C ILE A 289 -2.81 -14.87 -8.99
N GLY A 290 -2.57 -14.06 -10.03
CA GLY A 290 -1.31 -14.06 -10.77
C GLY A 290 -0.10 -13.76 -9.88
N GLN A 291 -0.21 -12.75 -9.02
CA GLN A 291 0.83 -12.43 -8.03
C GLN A 291 1.09 -13.60 -7.08
N LEU A 292 0.04 -14.23 -6.55
CA LEU A 292 0.16 -15.38 -5.67
C LEU A 292 0.90 -16.55 -6.36
N ALA A 293 0.57 -16.84 -7.61
CA ALA A 293 1.23 -17.88 -8.40
C ALA A 293 2.69 -17.50 -8.73
N ALA A 294 2.93 -16.23 -9.07
CA ALA A 294 4.25 -15.73 -9.45
C ALA A 294 5.27 -15.72 -8.30
N VAL A 295 4.84 -15.47 -7.05
CA VAL A 295 5.75 -15.38 -5.89
C VAL A 295 6.63 -16.62 -5.75
N GLY A 296 6.05 -17.81 -5.87
CA GLY A 296 6.80 -19.06 -5.80
C GLY A 296 7.78 -19.27 -6.96
N MET A 297 7.40 -18.85 -8.17
CA MET A 297 8.25 -18.92 -9.36
C MET A 297 9.41 -17.93 -9.28
N ILE A 298 9.14 -16.68 -8.91
CA ILE A 298 10.16 -15.62 -8.76
C ILE A 298 11.17 -16.02 -7.69
N ALA A 299 10.72 -16.55 -6.54
CA ALA A 299 11.63 -17.02 -5.48
C ALA A 299 12.56 -18.15 -5.97
N LYS A 300 12.10 -19.04 -6.85
CA LYS A 300 12.94 -20.08 -7.48
C LYS A 300 13.95 -19.48 -8.46
N VAL A 301 13.53 -18.49 -9.26
CA VAL A 301 14.39 -17.80 -10.23
C VAL A 301 15.51 -17.05 -9.50
N VAL A 302 15.18 -16.27 -8.47
CA VAL A 302 16.15 -15.53 -7.65
C VAL A 302 17.19 -16.47 -7.04
N ARG A 303 16.76 -17.64 -6.52
CA ARG A 303 17.68 -18.62 -5.95
C ARG A 303 18.57 -19.33 -6.99
N LYS A 304 18.05 -19.56 -8.20
CA LYS A 304 18.79 -20.31 -9.24
C LYS A 304 19.68 -19.42 -10.10
N LYS A 305 19.31 -18.17 -10.34
CA LYS A 305 20.05 -17.26 -11.24
C LYS A 305 20.67 -16.09 -10.46
N SER A 306 19.91 -15.07 -10.21
CA SER A 306 20.29 -13.92 -9.37
C SER A 306 19.09 -12.99 -9.17
N PRO A 307 19.11 -12.10 -8.17
CA PRO A 307 18.14 -11.02 -8.03
C PRO A 307 18.12 -10.10 -9.25
N ASP A 308 19.28 -9.76 -9.80
CA ASP A 308 19.43 -8.87 -10.95
C ASP A 308 18.73 -9.43 -12.20
N PHE A 309 18.89 -10.72 -12.47
CA PHE A 309 18.19 -11.38 -13.56
C PHE A 309 16.67 -11.33 -13.37
N ALA A 310 16.17 -11.51 -12.16
CA ALA A 310 14.73 -11.42 -11.88
C ALA A 310 14.20 -10.00 -12.10
N LEU A 311 14.98 -8.97 -11.71
CA LEU A 311 14.62 -7.56 -11.93
C LEU A 311 14.58 -7.20 -13.42
N ILE A 312 15.57 -7.62 -14.20
CA ILE A 312 15.61 -7.39 -15.66
C ILE A 312 14.41 -8.07 -16.33
N PHE A 313 14.14 -9.33 -15.97
CA PHE A 313 13.02 -10.06 -16.54
C PHE A 313 11.67 -9.40 -16.21
N ALA A 314 11.48 -8.96 -14.96
CA ALA A 314 10.28 -8.21 -14.55
C ALA A 314 10.17 -6.87 -15.29
N GLY A 315 11.29 -6.15 -15.47
CA GLY A 315 11.32 -4.88 -16.21
C GLY A 315 10.90 -5.05 -17.68
N ILE A 316 11.39 -6.10 -18.34
CA ILE A 316 10.97 -6.44 -19.73
C ILE A 316 9.47 -6.75 -19.74
N GLY A 317 8.97 -7.54 -18.79
CA GLY A 317 7.53 -7.85 -18.68
C GLY A 317 6.66 -6.59 -18.55
N LEU A 318 7.07 -5.64 -17.73
CA LEU A 318 6.36 -4.36 -17.54
C LEU A 318 6.28 -3.53 -18.84
N CYS A 319 7.26 -3.62 -19.73
CA CYS A 319 7.21 -2.91 -21.03
C CYS A 319 6.09 -3.39 -21.95
N PHE A 320 5.62 -4.64 -21.79
CA PHE A 320 4.52 -5.16 -22.60
C PHE A 320 3.15 -4.65 -22.14
N CYS A 321 2.99 -4.29 -20.86
CA CYS A 321 1.71 -3.86 -20.32
C CYS A 321 1.08 -2.65 -21.06
N PRO A 322 1.78 -1.52 -21.28
CA PRO A 322 1.24 -0.39 -22.06
C PRO A 322 0.89 -0.75 -23.50
N VAL A 323 1.72 -1.58 -24.16
CA VAL A 323 1.48 -2.02 -25.55
C VAL A 323 0.16 -2.78 -25.65
N ILE A 324 -0.08 -3.67 -24.70
CA ILE A 324 -1.30 -4.47 -24.66
C ILE A 324 -2.52 -3.60 -24.39
N MET A 325 -2.41 -2.62 -23.47
CA MET A 325 -3.48 -1.66 -23.20
C MET A 325 -3.85 -0.84 -24.45
N ILE A 326 -2.87 -0.43 -25.26
CA ILE A 326 -3.12 0.28 -26.52
C ILE A 326 -3.84 -0.63 -27.52
N LEU A 327 -3.47 -1.89 -27.59
CA LEU A 327 -4.04 -2.86 -28.55
C LEU A 327 -5.41 -3.39 -28.11
N ALA A 328 -5.67 -3.46 -26.82
CA ALA A 328 -6.89 -4.06 -26.24
C ALA A 328 -8.21 -3.55 -26.82
N PRO A 329 -8.43 -2.23 -27.07
CA PRO A 329 -9.66 -1.73 -27.67
C PRO A 329 -9.93 -2.23 -29.10
N HIS A 330 -8.89 -2.64 -29.80
CA HIS A 330 -8.93 -3.10 -31.19
C HIS A 330 -9.07 -4.63 -31.32
N LEU A 331 -8.99 -5.36 -30.20
CA LEU A 331 -9.10 -6.81 -30.20
C LEU A 331 -10.54 -7.27 -29.99
N PRO A 332 -11.01 -8.31 -30.70
CA PRO A 332 -12.39 -8.83 -30.56
C PRO A 332 -12.66 -9.39 -29.16
N TRP A 333 -11.63 -9.86 -28.48
CA TRP A 333 -11.67 -10.39 -27.12
C TRP A 333 -11.07 -9.42 -26.07
N ARG A 334 -11.20 -8.12 -26.33
CA ARG A 334 -10.61 -7.05 -25.51
C ARG A 334 -10.75 -7.23 -24.00
N THR A 335 -11.93 -7.68 -23.56
CA THR A 335 -12.18 -7.91 -22.13
C THR A 335 -11.47 -9.16 -21.62
N ALA A 336 -11.51 -10.25 -22.37
CA ALA A 336 -10.84 -11.50 -22.02
C ALA A 336 -9.31 -11.37 -22.08
N GLY A 337 -8.80 -10.66 -23.11
CA GLY A 337 -7.37 -10.39 -23.25
C GLY A 337 -6.81 -9.62 -22.07
N LEU A 338 -7.50 -8.60 -21.60
CA LEU A 338 -7.09 -7.85 -20.41
C LEU A 338 -7.14 -8.69 -19.13
N LEU A 339 -8.11 -9.60 -18.99
CA LEU A 339 -8.17 -10.53 -17.85
C LEU A 339 -6.96 -11.48 -17.79
N LEU A 340 -6.38 -11.82 -18.92
CA LEU A 340 -5.21 -12.70 -19.00
C LEU A 340 -3.88 -11.98 -18.71
N LEU A 341 -3.88 -10.65 -18.75
CA LEU A 341 -2.68 -9.82 -18.68
C LEU A 341 -2.48 -9.14 -17.33
N PHE A 342 -3.54 -9.03 -16.57
CA PHE A 342 -3.51 -8.58 -15.18
C PHE A 342 -3.42 -9.74 -14.22
#